data_6cae897c3f82f30b9dd60b9142927af1
#
_entry.id   6cae897c3f82f30b9dd60b9142927af1
#
_cell.length_a   1.000
_cell.length_b   1.000
_cell.length_c   1.000
_cell.angle_alpha   90.00
_cell.angle_beta   90.00
_cell.angle_gamma   90.00
#
_symmetry.space_group_name_H-M   'P 1'
#
loop_
_entity.id
_entity.type
_entity.pdbx_description
1 polymer ?
#
loop_
_entity_poly.entity_id
_entity_poly.type
_entity_poly.pdbx_seq_one_letter_code
_entity_poly.pdbx_strand_id
1 'polypeptide(L)'
;MENEAMKKAGTFFSKVRSLCREYIKTSLKGWLIFFSTLGVASAICAMLMRTTTSDVHVPLIFVLAVLIISLSTDGYFYGFLAAFVSVVFVNFAFTFPYLKLDFTIYGYPLTFMTMLAVGFATSTLTARLKAQEKLHMESEREKMRANLLRAISHDLRTPLTAISGSISTVLEGDEILTKQQKNELLLDAKKDAEWLCRMVENLLSITRMNGADMGGITKNDEILEEVLSEAVMAFKKRHDDVPVSVSVPETMIFLPMDAMLIEQVLINLMDNAVVHGGNVSQIKINAREEDGKAIVSVADNGRGIDAETLPHLFDGSLQLSGNKSADTTRSMGIGLSVCKTIVAAHGGDIYAENLPEGGAMFTFTLPLGGTSYDNQG
;
A
#
# COMPACT_ATOMS: atom_id res chain seq x y z
N MET A 1 -30.89 -1.38 -49.06
CA MET A 1 -31.45 -0.81 -47.82
C MET A 1 -31.51 -1.83 -46.69
N GLU A 2 -31.92 -3.07 -46.93
CA GLU A 2 -32.06 -4.12 -45.90
C GLU A 2 -30.71 -4.55 -45.26
N ASN A 3 -29.66 -4.63 -46.07
CA ASN A 3 -28.31 -5.01 -45.60
C ASN A 3 -27.62 -3.93 -44.70
N GLU A 4 -27.97 -2.67 -44.90
CA GLU A 4 -27.44 -1.56 -44.08
C GLU A 4 -28.17 -1.43 -42.72
N ALA A 5 -29.46 -1.76 -42.69
CA ALA A 5 -30.22 -1.83 -41.45
C ALA A 5 -29.77 -3.01 -40.57
N MET A 6 -29.50 -4.19 -41.17
CA MET A 6 -28.94 -5.33 -40.42
C MET A 6 -27.54 -5.06 -39.87
N LYS A 7 -26.68 -4.34 -40.59
CA LYS A 7 -25.33 -3.98 -40.14
C LYS A 7 -25.36 -2.95 -39.02
N LYS A 8 -26.29 -1.97 -39.05
CA LYS A 8 -26.53 -1.01 -37.97
C LYS A 8 -27.11 -1.68 -36.73
N ALA A 9 -28.02 -2.63 -36.89
CA ALA A 9 -28.55 -3.43 -35.79
C ALA A 9 -27.46 -4.30 -35.15
N GLY A 10 -26.61 -4.94 -35.92
CA GLY A 10 -25.46 -5.73 -35.42
C GLY A 10 -24.45 -4.91 -34.63
N THR A 11 -24.12 -3.69 -35.10
CA THR A 11 -23.24 -2.77 -34.36
C THR A 11 -23.92 -2.19 -33.11
N PHE A 12 -25.20 -1.96 -33.13
CA PHE A 12 -25.97 -1.54 -31.94
C PHE A 12 -25.99 -2.65 -30.89
N PHE A 13 -26.29 -3.90 -31.29
CA PHE A 13 -26.28 -5.04 -30.36
C PHE A 13 -24.90 -5.36 -29.83
N SER A 14 -23.81 -5.23 -30.61
CA SER A 14 -22.45 -5.41 -30.11
C SER A 14 -22.05 -4.32 -29.11
N LYS A 15 -22.47 -3.07 -29.34
CA LYS A 15 -22.22 -1.94 -28.46
C LYS A 15 -23.04 -2.04 -27.17
N VAL A 16 -24.27 -2.51 -27.22
CA VAL A 16 -25.12 -2.82 -26.06
C VAL A 16 -24.52 -3.99 -25.27
N ARG A 17 -24.00 -5.02 -25.95
CA ARG A 17 -23.39 -6.18 -25.33
C ARG A 17 -22.05 -5.85 -24.63
N SER A 18 -21.24 -4.95 -25.19
CA SER A 18 -20.03 -4.45 -24.54
C SER A 18 -20.34 -3.57 -23.35
N LEU A 19 -21.31 -2.67 -23.46
CA LEU A 19 -21.83 -1.87 -22.35
C LEU A 19 -22.38 -2.76 -21.23
N CYS A 20 -23.23 -3.74 -21.55
CA CYS A 20 -23.74 -4.68 -20.55
C CYS A 20 -22.60 -5.46 -19.85
N ARG A 21 -21.56 -5.85 -20.57
CA ARG A 21 -20.42 -6.60 -20.00
C ARG A 21 -19.57 -5.74 -19.05
N GLU A 22 -19.50 -4.45 -19.31
CA GLU A 22 -18.76 -3.48 -18.48
C GLU A 22 -19.53 -3.12 -17.19
N TYR A 23 -20.88 -3.07 -17.28
CA TYR A 23 -21.76 -2.73 -16.16
C TYR A 23 -22.25 -3.93 -15.33
N ILE A 24 -22.21 -5.16 -15.89
CA ILE A 24 -22.65 -6.40 -15.22
C ILE A 24 -21.42 -7.18 -14.73
N LYS A 25 -20.73 -6.66 -13.73
CA LYS A 25 -19.74 -7.45 -12.98
C LYS A 25 -20.46 -8.29 -11.94
N THR A 26 -20.77 -9.54 -12.30
CA THR A 26 -21.32 -10.50 -11.35
C THR A 26 -20.21 -11.29 -10.67
N SER A 27 -20.25 -11.32 -9.33
CA SER A 27 -19.34 -12.14 -8.52
C SER A 27 -20.15 -13.10 -7.64
N LEU A 28 -19.58 -14.25 -7.32
CA LEU A 28 -20.20 -15.22 -6.42
C LEU A 28 -20.47 -14.61 -5.04
N LYS A 29 -19.55 -13.77 -4.56
CA LYS A 29 -19.71 -12.98 -3.32
C LYS A 29 -20.90 -12.03 -3.40
N GLY A 30 -21.10 -11.36 -4.54
CA GLY A 30 -22.25 -10.46 -4.73
C GLY A 30 -23.59 -11.19 -4.68
N TRP A 31 -23.69 -12.40 -5.26
CA TRP A 31 -24.88 -13.22 -5.17
C TRP A 31 -25.17 -13.72 -3.75
N LEU A 32 -24.15 -14.10 -3.00
CA LEU A 32 -24.30 -14.45 -1.58
C LEU A 32 -24.84 -13.30 -0.75
N ILE A 33 -24.28 -12.08 -0.92
CA ILE A 33 -24.78 -10.88 -0.24
C ILE A 33 -26.22 -10.60 -0.62
N PHE A 34 -26.56 -10.70 -1.91
CA PHE A 34 -27.91 -10.45 -2.43
C PHE A 34 -28.94 -11.38 -1.77
N PHE A 35 -28.74 -12.68 -1.85
CA PHE A 35 -29.69 -13.66 -1.29
C PHE A 35 -29.74 -13.65 0.24
N SER A 36 -28.59 -13.49 0.92
CA SER A 36 -28.59 -13.42 2.39
C SER A 36 -29.32 -12.20 2.91
N THR A 37 -29.10 -11.02 2.31
CA THR A 37 -29.75 -9.79 2.76
C THR A 37 -31.25 -9.82 2.51
N LEU A 38 -31.70 -10.27 1.32
CA LEU A 38 -33.13 -10.43 1.04
C LEU A 38 -33.77 -11.50 1.92
N GLY A 39 -33.06 -12.59 2.21
CA GLY A 39 -33.54 -13.63 3.12
C GLY A 39 -33.73 -13.11 4.55
N VAL A 40 -32.77 -12.35 5.07
CA VAL A 40 -32.89 -11.71 6.40
C VAL A 40 -34.04 -10.69 6.42
N ALA A 41 -34.16 -9.86 5.42
CA ALA A 41 -35.26 -8.89 5.31
C ALA A 41 -36.63 -9.62 5.31
N SER A 42 -36.76 -10.71 4.55
CA SER A 42 -37.97 -11.51 4.49
C SER A 42 -38.29 -12.17 5.83
N ALA A 43 -37.29 -12.70 6.54
CA ALA A 43 -37.47 -13.31 7.87
C ALA A 43 -37.93 -12.27 8.90
N ILE A 44 -37.35 -11.06 8.88
CA ILE A 44 -37.76 -9.95 9.75
C ILE A 44 -39.21 -9.55 9.46
N CYS A 45 -39.58 -9.40 8.20
CA CYS A 45 -40.95 -9.07 7.81
C CYS A 45 -41.95 -10.17 8.26
N ALA A 46 -41.63 -11.44 8.03
CA ALA A 46 -42.46 -12.54 8.45
C ALA A 46 -42.65 -12.61 9.98
N MET A 47 -41.60 -12.28 10.75
CA MET A 47 -41.65 -12.18 12.21
C MET A 47 -42.55 -11.00 12.65
N LEU A 48 -42.39 -9.85 12.05
CA LEU A 48 -43.21 -8.66 12.36
C LEU A 48 -44.67 -8.86 12.04
N MET A 49 -45.01 -9.51 10.94
CA MET A 49 -46.42 -9.82 10.59
C MET A 49 -47.10 -10.75 11.61
N ARG A 50 -46.36 -11.52 12.38
CA ARG A 50 -46.92 -12.35 13.48
C ARG A 50 -47.23 -11.53 14.74
N THR A 51 -46.58 -10.40 14.91
CA THR A 51 -46.70 -9.56 16.12
C THR A 51 -47.51 -8.27 15.88
N THR A 52 -47.57 -7.81 14.64
CA THR A 52 -48.21 -6.52 14.29
C THR A 52 -49.16 -6.71 13.10
N THR A 53 -50.35 -6.15 13.18
CA THR A 53 -51.39 -6.22 12.11
C THR A 53 -51.16 -5.22 10.98
N SER A 54 -50.04 -4.49 10.94
CA SER A 54 -49.80 -3.40 9.99
C SER A 54 -48.69 -3.73 9.00
N ASP A 55 -48.99 -3.67 7.70
CA ASP A 55 -48.04 -3.97 6.60
C ASP A 55 -47.14 -2.78 6.25
N VAL A 56 -47.28 -1.64 6.94
CA VAL A 56 -46.59 -0.37 6.63
C VAL A 56 -45.06 -0.47 6.72
N HIS A 57 -44.55 -1.37 7.55
CA HIS A 57 -43.10 -1.50 7.79
C HIS A 57 -42.39 -2.33 6.70
N VAL A 58 -43.12 -3.16 5.94
CA VAL A 58 -42.53 -4.08 4.97
C VAL A 58 -41.75 -3.35 3.86
N PRO A 59 -42.31 -2.33 3.19
CA PRO A 59 -41.58 -1.57 2.16
C PRO A 59 -40.29 -0.92 2.68
N LEU A 60 -40.29 -0.42 3.92
CA LEU A 60 -39.15 0.25 4.54
C LEU A 60 -37.96 -0.74 4.77
N ILE A 61 -38.27 -1.94 5.24
CA ILE A 61 -37.26 -2.99 5.47
C ILE A 61 -36.64 -3.41 4.15
N PHE A 62 -37.41 -3.55 3.07
CA PHE A 62 -36.89 -3.90 1.75
C PHE A 62 -36.11 -2.76 1.11
N VAL A 63 -36.46 -1.50 1.32
CA VAL A 63 -35.67 -0.34 0.90
C VAL A 63 -34.31 -0.35 1.62
N LEU A 64 -34.28 -0.64 2.92
CA LEU A 64 -33.04 -0.80 3.67
C LEU A 64 -32.18 -1.96 3.14
N ALA A 65 -32.82 -3.08 2.80
CA ALA A 65 -32.13 -4.22 2.20
C ALA A 65 -31.47 -3.85 0.84
N VAL A 66 -32.19 -3.10 -0.02
CA VAL A 66 -31.65 -2.58 -1.28
C VAL A 66 -30.45 -1.66 -1.05
N LEU A 67 -30.49 -0.80 -0.04
CA LEU A 67 -29.39 0.07 0.34
C LEU A 67 -28.17 -0.74 0.77
N ILE A 68 -28.35 -1.74 1.65
CA ILE A 68 -27.26 -2.61 2.14
C ILE A 68 -26.62 -3.39 0.97
N ILE A 69 -27.44 -3.94 0.06
CA ILE A 69 -26.94 -4.65 -1.13
C ILE A 69 -26.13 -3.68 -2.00
N SER A 70 -26.64 -2.46 -2.26
CA SER A 70 -25.94 -1.46 -3.08
C SER A 70 -24.62 -1.00 -2.46
N LEU A 71 -24.52 -0.89 -1.12
CA LEU A 71 -23.30 -0.54 -0.41
C LEU A 71 -22.26 -1.67 -0.43
N SER A 72 -22.72 -2.92 -0.30
CA SER A 72 -21.85 -4.09 -0.12
C SER A 72 -21.43 -4.76 -1.42
N THR A 73 -22.04 -4.39 -2.57
CA THR A 73 -21.73 -4.96 -3.89
C THR A 73 -21.13 -3.91 -4.81
N ASP A 74 -20.42 -4.37 -5.86
CA ASP A 74 -19.83 -3.48 -6.85
C ASP A 74 -20.74 -3.30 -8.07
N GLY A 75 -20.86 -2.04 -8.51
CA GLY A 75 -21.64 -1.64 -9.70
C GLY A 75 -23.14 -1.46 -9.43
N TYR A 76 -23.87 -1.17 -10.51
CA TYR A 76 -25.31 -0.83 -10.46
C TYR A 76 -26.21 -2.07 -10.46
N PHE A 77 -25.69 -3.22 -10.93
CA PHE A 77 -26.50 -4.38 -11.27
C PHE A 77 -27.27 -4.96 -10.07
N TYR A 78 -26.56 -5.25 -9.00
CA TYR A 78 -27.19 -5.89 -7.81
C TYR A 78 -28.19 -4.97 -7.12
N GLY A 79 -27.87 -3.67 -7.02
CA GLY A 79 -28.79 -2.70 -6.41
C GLY A 79 -30.06 -2.50 -7.21
N PHE A 80 -29.95 -2.41 -8.54
CA PHE A 80 -31.11 -2.31 -9.42
C PHE A 80 -31.96 -3.58 -9.42
N LEU A 81 -31.30 -4.74 -9.50
CA LEU A 81 -31.98 -6.05 -9.42
C LEU A 81 -32.67 -6.22 -8.06
N ALA A 82 -32.00 -5.82 -6.97
CA ALA A 82 -32.61 -5.88 -5.63
C ALA A 82 -33.85 -5.00 -5.51
N ALA A 83 -33.81 -3.77 -6.05
CA ALA A 83 -34.98 -2.89 -6.04
C ALA A 83 -36.18 -3.52 -6.81
N PHE A 84 -35.92 -4.06 -8.00
CA PHE A 84 -36.95 -4.70 -8.79
C PHE A 84 -37.51 -5.96 -8.12
N VAL A 85 -36.63 -6.87 -7.68
CA VAL A 85 -37.04 -8.12 -6.99
C VAL A 85 -37.79 -7.81 -5.70
N SER A 86 -37.35 -6.81 -4.94
CA SER A 86 -38.03 -6.39 -3.70
C SER A 86 -39.45 -5.94 -3.93
N VAL A 87 -39.70 -5.14 -4.97
CA VAL A 87 -41.06 -4.68 -5.30
C VAL A 87 -41.95 -5.85 -5.65
N VAL A 88 -41.49 -6.75 -6.54
CA VAL A 88 -42.27 -7.93 -6.95
C VAL A 88 -42.52 -8.84 -5.76
N PHE A 89 -41.49 -9.08 -4.92
CA PHE A 89 -41.57 -9.96 -3.79
C PHE A 89 -42.49 -9.42 -2.67
N VAL A 90 -42.41 -8.14 -2.37
CA VAL A 90 -43.31 -7.47 -1.41
C VAL A 90 -44.75 -7.58 -1.86
N ASN A 91 -45.03 -7.32 -3.15
CA ASN A 91 -46.38 -7.45 -3.70
C ASN A 91 -46.90 -8.89 -3.59
N PHE A 92 -46.10 -9.87 -3.93
CA PHE A 92 -46.48 -11.29 -3.95
C PHE A 92 -46.64 -11.88 -2.54
N ALA A 93 -45.71 -11.65 -1.65
CA ALA A 93 -45.61 -12.37 -0.38
C ALA A 93 -46.23 -11.62 0.81
N PHE A 94 -46.23 -10.28 0.80
CA PHE A 94 -46.56 -9.47 1.98
C PHE A 94 -47.76 -8.52 1.78
N THR A 95 -48.39 -8.54 0.60
CA THR A 95 -49.52 -7.67 0.30
C THR A 95 -50.78 -8.52 0.07
N PHE A 96 -51.91 -8.07 0.60
CA PHE A 96 -53.20 -8.75 0.33
C PHE A 96 -53.68 -8.46 -1.11
N PRO A 97 -54.18 -9.47 -1.86
CA PRO A 97 -54.35 -10.88 -1.53
C PRO A 97 -53.02 -11.65 -1.63
N TYR A 98 -52.58 -12.30 -0.56
CA TYR A 98 -51.31 -13.01 -0.48
C TYR A 98 -51.15 -14.08 -1.58
N LEU A 99 -49.91 -14.24 -2.06
CA LEU A 99 -49.52 -15.20 -3.11
C LEU A 99 -50.17 -14.92 -4.48
N LYS A 100 -50.63 -13.69 -4.71
CA LYS A 100 -51.10 -13.19 -6.01
C LYS A 100 -50.43 -11.86 -6.30
N LEU A 101 -50.05 -11.65 -7.56
CA LEU A 101 -49.57 -10.35 -8.01
C LEU A 101 -50.79 -9.47 -8.33
N ASP A 102 -51.05 -8.48 -7.51
CA ASP A 102 -52.14 -7.54 -7.70
C ASP A 102 -51.63 -6.10 -7.52
N PHE A 103 -51.66 -5.34 -8.60
CA PHE A 103 -51.26 -3.93 -8.63
C PHE A 103 -52.46 -2.98 -8.70
N THR A 104 -53.70 -3.52 -8.62
CA THR A 104 -54.91 -2.74 -8.80
C THR A 104 -55.52 -2.16 -7.52
N ILE A 105 -55.06 -2.68 -6.35
CA ILE A 105 -55.57 -2.24 -5.04
C ILE A 105 -55.10 -0.81 -4.77
N TYR A 106 -56.05 0.04 -4.38
CA TYR A 106 -55.88 1.47 -4.16
C TYR A 106 -54.72 1.74 -3.15
N GLY A 107 -53.72 2.54 -3.56
CA GLY A 107 -52.56 2.90 -2.75
C GLY A 107 -51.31 2.08 -3.01
N TYR A 108 -51.39 0.80 -3.37
CA TYR A 108 -50.22 -0.04 -3.62
C TYR A 108 -49.36 0.37 -4.83
N PRO A 109 -49.95 0.80 -5.98
CA PRO A 109 -49.16 1.27 -7.10
C PRO A 109 -48.23 2.43 -6.74
N LEU A 110 -48.69 3.35 -5.89
CA LEU A 110 -47.89 4.49 -5.44
C LEU A 110 -46.71 4.02 -4.55
N THR A 111 -46.97 3.08 -3.62
CA THR A 111 -45.95 2.51 -2.75
C THR A 111 -44.87 1.78 -3.55
N PHE A 112 -45.27 1.01 -4.57
CA PHE A 112 -44.31 0.31 -5.43
C PHE A 112 -43.52 1.27 -6.32
N MET A 113 -44.13 2.31 -6.85
CA MET A 113 -43.42 3.36 -7.59
C MET A 113 -42.41 4.11 -6.72
N THR A 114 -42.80 4.47 -5.49
CA THR A 114 -41.87 5.12 -4.55
C THR A 114 -40.71 4.18 -4.14
N MET A 115 -40.99 2.92 -3.90
CA MET A 115 -39.97 1.90 -3.58
C MET A 115 -38.95 1.72 -4.71
N LEU A 116 -39.44 1.63 -5.98
CA LEU A 116 -38.59 1.59 -7.15
C LEU A 116 -37.75 2.87 -7.31
N ALA A 117 -38.38 4.03 -7.16
CA ALA A 117 -37.73 5.33 -7.30
C ALA A 117 -36.62 5.49 -6.26
N VAL A 118 -36.89 5.17 -4.99
CA VAL A 118 -35.90 5.22 -3.91
C VAL A 118 -34.79 4.18 -4.14
N GLY A 119 -35.14 2.94 -4.50
CA GLY A 119 -34.15 1.90 -4.80
C GLY A 119 -33.24 2.27 -5.97
N PHE A 120 -33.78 2.84 -7.03
CA PHE A 120 -33.00 3.34 -8.15
C PHE A 120 -32.11 4.53 -7.77
N ALA A 121 -32.66 5.50 -7.02
CA ALA A 121 -31.92 6.67 -6.57
C ALA A 121 -30.74 6.27 -5.64
N THR A 122 -30.99 5.38 -4.67
CA THR A 122 -29.94 4.89 -3.75
C THR A 122 -28.88 4.10 -4.48
N SER A 123 -29.24 3.22 -5.40
CA SER A 123 -28.30 2.44 -6.20
C SER A 123 -27.39 3.33 -7.06
N THR A 124 -28.01 4.31 -7.76
CA THR A 124 -27.23 5.25 -8.61
C THR A 124 -26.33 6.16 -7.79
N LEU A 125 -26.80 6.68 -6.66
CA LEU A 125 -26.00 7.52 -5.78
C LEU A 125 -24.82 6.77 -5.20
N THR A 126 -25.04 5.56 -4.68
CA THR A 126 -23.97 4.74 -4.11
C THR A 126 -22.90 4.39 -5.15
N ALA A 127 -23.31 4.03 -6.37
CA ALA A 127 -22.38 3.73 -7.42
C ALA A 127 -21.55 4.96 -7.87
N ARG A 128 -22.17 6.15 -7.90
CA ARG A 128 -21.47 7.42 -8.17
C ARG A 128 -20.46 7.75 -7.06
N LEU A 129 -20.85 7.59 -5.78
CA LEU A 129 -19.94 7.84 -4.65
C LEU A 129 -18.72 6.91 -4.71
N LYS A 130 -18.91 5.61 -4.95
CA LYS A 130 -17.79 4.65 -5.12
C LYS A 130 -16.89 5.00 -6.30
N ALA A 131 -17.46 5.42 -7.42
CA ALA A 131 -16.67 5.84 -8.58
C ALA A 131 -15.87 7.12 -8.29
N GLN A 132 -16.46 8.08 -7.59
CA GLN A 132 -15.80 9.32 -7.18
C GLN A 132 -14.67 9.05 -6.19
N GLU A 133 -14.88 8.18 -5.20
CA GLU A 133 -13.86 7.76 -4.23
C GLU A 133 -12.67 7.12 -4.93
N LYS A 134 -12.92 6.21 -5.89
CA LYS A 134 -11.86 5.59 -6.67
C LYS A 134 -11.06 6.61 -7.46
N LEU A 135 -11.72 7.54 -8.16
CA LEU A 135 -11.04 8.62 -8.89
C LEU A 135 -10.25 9.54 -7.96
N HIS A 136 -10.76 9.81 -6.77
CA HIS A 136 -10.05 10.60 -5.78
C HIS A 136 -8.76 9.89 -5.31
N MET A 137 -8.84 8.61 -5.00
CA MET A 137 -7.67 7.81 -4.64
C MET A 137 -6.63 7.73 -5.78
N GLU A 138 -7.07 7.59 -7.03
CA GLU A 138 -6.17 7.60 -8.20
C GLU A 138 -5.50 8.98 -8.34
N SER A 139 -6.27 10.07 -8.19
CA SER A 139 -5.73 11.45 -8.23
C SER A 139 -4.71 11.71 -7.12
N GLU A 140 -4.98 11.24 -5.90
CA GLU A 140 -4.03 11.38 -4.77
C GLU A 140 -2.74 10.58 -5.01
N ARG A 141 -2.84 9.38 -5.58
CA ARG A 141 -1.66 8.58 -5.99
C ARG A 141 -0.83 9.31 -7.05
N GLU A 142 -1.48 9.90 -8.06
CA GLU A 142 -0.79 10.65 -9.11
C GLU A 142 -0.11 11.91 -8.55
N LYS A 143 -0.76 12.65 -7.65
CA LYS A 143 -0.17 13.80 -6.97
C LYS A 143 1.05 13.39 -6.14
N MET A 144 0.93 12.31 -5.37
CA MET A 144 2.04 11.78 -4.58
C MET A 144 3.21 11.39 -5.47
N ARG A 145 2.96 10.70 -6.59
CA ARG A 145 3.97 10.32 -7.58
C ARG A 145 4.67 11.56 -8.18
N ALA A 146 3.89 12.57 -8.56
CA ALA A 146 4.43 13.82 -9.11
C ALA A 146 5.29 14.58 -8.09
N ASN A 147 4.86 14.64 -6.83
CA ASN A 147 5.62 15.27 -5.75
C ASN A 147 6.92 14.51 -5.45
N LEU A 148 6.89 13.18 -5.43
CA LEU A 148 8.09 12.34 -5.28
C LEU A 148 9.08 12.59 -6.42
N LEU A 149 8.64 12.58 -7.69
CA LEU A 149 9.51 12.85 -8.83
C LEU A 149 10.12 14.26 -8.79
N ARG A 150 9.37 15.25 -8.32
CA ARG A 150 9.88 16.63 -8.17
C ARG A 150 10.93 16.71 -7.06
N ALA A 151 10.67 16.10 -5.90
CA ALA A 151 11.63 16.04 -4.80
C ALA A 151 12.91 15.32 -5.24
N ILE A 152 12.80 14.15 -5.85
CA ILE A 152 13.95 13.39 -6.38
C ILE A 152 14.75 14.21 -7.39
N SER A 153 14.08 14.91 -8.32
CA SER A 153 14.77 15.72 -9.34
C SER A 153 15.55 16.87 -8.73
N HIS A 154 15.00 17.52 -7.70
CA HIS A 154 15.68 18.57 -6.95
C HIS A 154 16.93 18.03 -6.25
N ASP A 155 16.77 16.91 -5.60
CA ASP A 155 17.77 16.32 -4.72
C ASP A 155 18.91 15.62 -5.49
N LEU A 156 18.64 15.14 -6.72
CA LEU A 156 19.68 14.69 -7.65
C LEU A 156 20.48 15.86 -8.23
N ARG A 157 19.84 17.02 -8.45
CA ARG A 157 20.50 18.18 -9.06
C ARG A 157 21.61 18.76 -8.17
N THR A 158 21.38 18.82 -6.85
CA THR A 158 22.32 19.44 -5.91
C THR A 158 23.70 18.76 -5.91
N PRO A 159 23.83 17.43 -5.66
CA PRO A 159 25.12 16.76 -5.69
C PRO A 159 25.72 16.72 -7.10
N LEU A 160 24.89 16.61 -8.15
CA LEU A 160 25.40 16.66 -9.52
C LEU A 160 26.04 18.00 -9.83
N THR A 161 25.45 19.12 -9.36
CA THR A 161 26.03 20.45 -9.50
C THR A 161 27.31 20.59 -8.68
N ALA A 162 27.37 20.02 -7.46
CA ALA A 162 28.60 20.04 -6.63
C ALA A 162 29.72 19.23 -7.28
N ILE A 163 29.44 18.02 -7.79
CA ILE A 163 30.42 17.21 -8.53
C ILE A 163 30.95 17.98 -9.74
N SER A 164 30.07 18.54 -10.57
CA SER A 164 30.45 19.30 -11.75
C SER A 164 31.28 20.50 -11.37
N GLY A 165 30.91 21.25 -10.32
CA GLY A 165 31.64 22.40 -9.80
C GLY A 165 33.04 22.04 -9.30
N SER A 166 33.16 20.96 -8.50
CA SER A 166 34.44 20.48 -8.00
C SER A 166 35.38 20.09 -9.14
N ILE A 167 34.86 19.34 -10.12
CA ILE A 167 35.64 18.93 -11.29
C ILE A 167 36.07 20.16 -12.13
N SER A 168 35.16 21.13 -12.39
CA SER A 168 35.49 22.36 -13.13
C SER A 168 36.53 23.16 -12.41
N THR A 169 36.44 23.31 -11.08
CA THR A 169 37.41 24.02 -10.26
C THR A 169 38.81 23.38 -10.34
N VAL A 170 38.88 22.07 -10.35
CA VAL A 170 40.16 21.34 -10.51
C VAL A 170 40.76 21.54 -11.90
N LEU A 171 39.92 21.50 -12.94
CA LEU A 171 40.36 21.69 -14.34
C LEU A 171 40.81 23.13 -14.67
N GLU A 172 40.06 24.12 -14.19
CA GLU A 172 40.36 25.54 -14.45
C GLU A 172 41.46 26.11 -13.53
N GLY A 173 41.55 25.52 -12.31
CA GLY A 173 42.52 25.97 -11.29
C GLY A 173 43.82 25.20 -11.26
N ASP A 174 44.21 24.49 -12.33
CA ASP A 174 45.32 23.54 -12.32
C ASP A 174 46.67 24.17 -11.92
N GLU A 175 46.89 25.43 -12.26
CA GLU A 175 48.13 26.20 -11.89
C GLU A 175 48.03 26.92 -10.53
N ILE A 176 46.80 27.09 -9.98
CA ILE A 176 46.56 27.89 -8.77
C ILE A 176 46.35 27.01 -7.54
N LEU A 177 45.74 25.83 -7.72
CA LEU A 177 45.39 24.91 -6.63
C LEU A 177 46.56 24.05 -6.21
N THR A 178 46.74 23.92 -4.91
CA THR A 178 47.71 22.95 -4.35
C THR A 178 47.24 21.52 -4.59
N LYS A 179 48.18 20.58 -4.61
CA LYS A 179 47.86 19.13 -4.74
C LYS A 179 46.87 18.66 -3.67
N GLN A 180 46.99 19.23 -2.46
CA GLN A 180 46.07 18.88 -1.36
C GLN A 180 44.64 19.36 -1.63
N GLN A 181 44.48 20.63 -2.07
CA GLN A 181 43.16 21.18 -2.42
C GLN A 181 42.49 20.42 -3.58
N LYS A 182 43.29 20.03 -4.61
CA LYS A 182 42.78 19.18 -5.70
C LYS A 182 42.26 17.84 -5.19
N ASN A 183 43.04 17.17 -4.30
CA ASN A 183 42.63 15.91 -3.72
C ASN A 183 41.35 16.04 -2.86
N GLU A 184 41.23 17.10 -2.08
CA GLU A 184 40.01 17.37 -1.27
C GLU A 184 38.79 17.54 -2.16
N LEU A 185 38.88 18.36 -3.22
CA LEU A 185 37.78 18.57 -4.18
C LEU A 185 37.38 17.25 -4.89
N LEU A 186 38.35 16.45 -5.30
CA LEU A 186 38.10 15.17 -5.95
C LEU A 186 37.48 14.13 -4.98
N LEU A 187 37.91 14.12 -3.71
CA LEU A 187 37.32 13.28 -2.68
C LEU A 187 35.86 13.66 -2.38
N ASP A 188 35.57 14.95 -2.34
CA ASP A 188 34.21 15.43 -2.15
C ASP A 188 33.30 15.10 -3.35
N ALA A 189 33.81 15.29 -4.57
CA ALA A 189 33.09 14.87 -5.78
C ALA A 189 32.83 13.36 -5.81
N LYS A 190 33.80 12.55 -5.36
CA LYS A 190 33.64 11.10 -5.24
C LYS A 190 32.57 10.72 -4.23
N LYS A 191 32.55 11.35 -3.05
CA LYS A 191 31.51 11.12 -2.02
C LYS A 191 30.09 11.45 -2.54
N ASP A 192 29.97 12.57 -3.25
CA ASP A 192 28.68 12.98 -3.84
C ASP A 192 28.23 12.02 -4.95
N ALA A 193 29.17 11.48 -5.75
CA ALA A 193 28.86 10.48 -6.77
C ALA A 193 28.39 9.13 -6.14
N GLU A 194 29.10 8.66 -5.10
CA GLU A 194 28.71 7.45 -4.36
C GLU A 194 27.34 7.61 -3.70
N TRP A 195 27.04 8.81 -3.19
CA TRP A 195 25.74 9.14 -2.64
C TRP A 195 24.63 9.09 -3.71
N LEU A 196 24.87 9.63 -4.91
CA LEU A 196 23.94 9.56 -6.05
C LEU A 196 23.65 8.10 -6.46
N CYS A 197 24.67 7.24 -6.51
CA CYS A 197 24.50 5.83 -6.81
C CYS A 197 23.54 5.17 -5.81
N ARG A 198 23.75 5.38 -4.50
CA ARG A 198 22.86 4.84 -3.46
C ARG A 198 21.42 5.35 -3.60
N MET A 199 21.26 6.64 -3.94
CA MET A 199 19.93 7.21 -4.15
C MET A 199 19.19 6.57 -5.32
N VAL A 200 19.90 6.32 -6.44
CA VAL A 200 19.32 5.64 -7.60
C VAL A 200 18.95 4.19 -7.27
N GLU A 201 19.78 3.46 -6.53
CA GLU A 201 19.47 2.09 -6.07
C GLU A 201 18.20 2.07 -5.21
N ASN A 202 18.07 2.99 -4.26
CA ASN A 202 16.87 3.14 -3.44
C ASN A 202 15.61 3.44 -4.28
N LEU A 203 15.75 4.30 -5.30
CA LEU A 203 14.64 4.65 -6.20
C LEU A 203 14.22 3.46 -7.08
N LEU A 204 15.17 2.68 -7.58
CA LEU A 204 14.90 1.49 -8.36
C LEU A 204 14.17 0.43 -7.52
N SER A 205 14.50 0.31 -6.23
CA SER A 205 13.80 -0.57 -5.31
C SER A 205 12.32 -0.18 -5.15
N ILE A 206 12.02 1.12 -4.98
CA ILE A 206 10.63 1.62 -4.94
C ILE A 206 9.90 1.36 -6.26
N THR A 207 10.55 1.57 -7.42
CA THR A 207 9.90 1.39 -8.73
C THR A 207 9.61 -0.07 -9.04
N ARG A 208 10.47 -1.00 -8.63
CA ARG A 208 10.21 -2.45 -8.73
C ARG A 208 8.97 -2.86 -7.94
N MET A 209 8.78 -2.31 -6.75
CA MET A 209 7.60 -2.57 -5.92
C MET A 209 6.29 -2.03 -6.54
N ASN A 210 6.36 -0.91 -7.28
CA ASN A 210 5.20 -0.28 -7.91
C ASN A 210 4.92 -0.78 -9.33
N GLY A 211 5.85 -1.49 -9.97
CA GLY A 211 5.80 -1.89 -11.39
C GLY A 211 5.32 -3.30 -11.67
N ALA A 212 5.16 -4.15 -10.67
CA ALA A 212 4.51 -5.45 -10.85
C ALA A 212 3.00 -5.22 -10.95
N ASP A 213 2.44 -5.37 -12.13
CA ASP A 213 1.00 -5.44 -12.39
C ASP A 213 0.30 -6.22 -11.27
N MET A 214 -0.37 -5.51 -10.33
CA MET A 214 -1.29 -6.03 -9.31
C MET A 214 -0.83 -7.24 -8.46
N GLY A 215 0.43 -7.65 -8.50
CA GLY A 215 0.92 -8.93 -7.97
C GLY A 215 1.85 -8.88 -6.76
N GLY A 216 2.13 -7.71 -6.18
CA GLY A 216 2.99 -7.68 -4.99
C GLY A 216 4.46 -8.08 -5.25
N ILE A 217 5.28 -8.00 -4.21
CA ILE A 217 6.67 -8.46 -4.20
C ILE A 217 6.71 -9.97 -4.44
N THR A 218 7.64 -10.44 -5.26
CA THR A 218 7.88 -11.89 -5.44
C THR A 218 8.61 -12.40 -4.22
N LYS A 219 7.88 -13.05 -3.32
CA LYS A 219 8.44 -13.66 -2.11
C LYS A 219 8.77 -15.11 -2.39
N ASN A 220 10.00 -15.50 -2.13
CA ASN A 220 10.46 -16.88 -2.12
C ASN A 220 10.76 -17.30 -0.69
N ASP A 221 10.70 -18.58 -0.41
CA ASP A 221 11.16 -19.09 0.89
C ASP A 221 12.69 -19.04 0.91
N GLU A 222 13.22 -18.07 1.65
CA GLU A 222 14.64 -17.76 1.74
C GLU A 222 15.15 -17.96 3.18
N ILE A 223 16.46 -18.21 3.32
CA ILE A 223 17.13 -18.36 4.61
C ILE A 223 17.60 -16.99 5.08
N LEU A 224 17.11 -16.52 6.23
CA LEU A 224 17.42 -15.19 6.75
C LEU A 224 18.94 -15.00 7.00
N GLU A 225 19.61 -16.03 7.51
CA GLU A 225 21.05 -16.00 7.82
C GLU A 225 21.89 -15.78 6.55
N GLU A 226 21.49 -16.30 5.40
CA GLU A 226 22.17 -16.08 4.13
C GLU A 226 22.03 -14.61 3.71
N VAL A 227 20.84 -14.05 3.78
CA VAL A 227 20.58 -12.64 3.43
C VAL A 227 21.31 -11.68 4.38
N LEU A 228 21.37 -12.00 5.68
CA LEU A 228 22.17 -11.23 6.64
C LEU A 228 23.67 -11.26 6.29
N SER A 229 24.18 -12.42 5.89
CA SER A 229 25.59 -12.60 5.53
C SER A 229 25.95 -11.84 4.26
N GLU A 230 25.09 -11.88 3.24
CA GLU A 230 25.26 -11.15 1.98
C GLU A 230 25.25 -9.63 2.22
N ALA A 231 24.29 -9.13 3.02
CA ALA A 231 24.20 -7.72 3.39
C ALA A 231 25.47 -7.23 4.12
N VAL A 232 25.97 -8.03 5.07
CA VAL A 232 27.22 -7.70 5.80
C VAL A 232 28.42 -7.70 4.87
N MET A 233 28.52 -8.67 3.95
CA MET A 233 29.61 -8.70 2.96
C MET A 233 29.55 -7.49 2.02
N ALA A 234 28.37 -7.11 1.56
CA ALA A 234 28.18 -5.93 0.70
C ALA A 234 28.52 -4.63 1.45
N PHE A 235 28.14 -4.52 2.72
CA PHE A 235 28.48 -3.38 3.58
C PHE A 235 29.99 -3.29 3.83
N LYS A 236 30.67 -4.38 4.18
CA LYS A 236 32.09 -4.41 4.45
C LYS A 236 32.97 -4.03 3.26
N LYS A 237 32.56 -4.28 2.03
CA LYS A 237 33.27 -3.80 0.83
C LYS A 237 33.41 -2.27 0.78
N ARG A 238 32.54 -1.53 1.48
CA ARG A 238 32.52 -0.04 1.52
C ARG A 238 33.05 0.51 2.85
N HIS A 239 32.85 -0.23 3.94
CA HIS A 239 33.17 0.15 5.32
C HIS A 239 33.93 -0.96 6.01
N ASP A 240 35.17 -1.21 5.54
CA ASP A 240 36.05 -2.28 6.08
C ASP A 240 36.54 -1.97 7.50
N ASP A 241 36.55 -0.71 7.88
CA ASP A 241 36.98 -0.18 9.18
C ASP A 241 35.94 -0.35 10.31
N VAL A 242 34.68 -0.66 9.99
CA VAL A 242 33.61 -0.81 10.99
C VAL A 242 33.28 -2.29 11.21
N PRO A 243 33.62 -2.87 12.39
CA PRO A 243 33.29 -4.25 12.71
C PRO A 243 31.78 -4.45 12.87
N VAL A 244 31.27 -5.48 12.21
CA VAL A 244 29.86 -5.90 12.31
C VAL A 244 29.83 -7.28 12.96
N SER A 245 29.09 -7.42 14.05
CA SER A 245 28.82 -8.70 14.71
C SER A 245 27.40 -9.14 14.43
N VAL A 246 27.22 -10.40 14.03
CA VAL A 246 25.90 -10.99 13.74
C VAL A 246 25.65 -12.09 14.77
N SER A 247 24.48 -12.03 15.39
CA SER A 247 23.96 -13.04 16.31
C SER A 247 22.65 -13.59 15.76
N VAL A 248 22.63 -14.90 15.49
CA VAL A 248 21.47 -15.62 14.97
C VAL A 248 21.20 -16.84 15.85
N PRO A 249 19.98 -17.36 15.91
CA PRO A 249 19.69 -18.60 16.63
C PRO A 249 20.38 -19.80 15.97
N GLU A 250 20.49 -20.93 16.69
CA GLU A 250 21.06 -22.16 16.14
C GLU A 250 20.16 -22.80 15.06
N THR A 251 18.88 -22.53 15.08
CA THR A 251 17.89 -23.00 14.09
C THR A 251 17.78 -22.02 12.96
N MET A 252 17.90 -22.47 11.72
CA MET A 252 17.73 -21.64 10.53
C MET A 252 16.31 -21.07 10.45
N ILE A 253 16.22 -19.78 10.15
CA ILE A 253 14.94 -19.08 10.00
C ILE A 253 14.57 -19.01 8.51
N PHE A 254 13.53 -19.76 8.11
CA PHE A 254 12.96 -19.73 6.77
C PHE A 254 11.75 -18.78 6.75
N LEU A 255 11.71 -17.84 5.79
CA LEU A 255 10.57 -16.95 5.64
C LEU A 255 10.38 -16.51 4.18
N PRO A 256 9.12 -16.27 3.78
CA PRO A 256 8.80 -15.79 2.44
C PRO A 256 9.22 -14.33 2.30
N MET A 257 10.31 -14.07 1.59
CA MET A 257 10.82 -12.72 1.36
C MET A 257 11.43 -12.55 -0.04
N ASP A 258 11.56 -11.30 -0.46
CA ASP A 258 12.44 -10.90 -1.54
C ASP A 258 13.82 -10.58 -0.93
N ALA A 259 14.77 -11.49 -1.12
CA ALA A 259 16.11 -11.42 -0.53
C ALA A 259 16.81 -10.10 -0.86
N MET A 260 16.72 -9.62 -2.12
CA MET A 260 17.38 -8.37 -2.54
C MET A 260 16.81 -7.14 -1.85
N LEU A 261 15.50 -7.12 -1.62
CA LEU A 261 14.85 -5.99 -0.93
C LEU A 261 15.17 -5.99 0.57
N ILE A 262 15.24 -7.15 1.20
CA ILE A 262 15.62 -7.25 2.62
C ILE A 262 17.12 -6.96 2.81
N GLU A 263 17.98 -7.43 1.90
CA GLU A 263 19.40 -7.03 1.86
C GLU A 263 19.53 -5.50 1.80
N GLN A 264 18.76 -4.83 0.94
CA GLN A 264 18.75 -3.37 0.83
C GLN A 264 18.32 -2.67 2.13
N VAL A 265 17.32 -3.22 2.87
CA VAL A 265 16.95 -2.71 4.21
C VAL A 265 18.14 -2.78 5.15
N LEU A 266 18.80 -3.92 5.24
CA LEU A 266 19.95 -4.13 6.13
C LEU A 266 21.11 -3.19 5.81
N ILE A 267 21.46 -3.06 4.53
CA ILE A 267 22.52 -2.15 4.08
C ILE A 267 22.15 -0.70 4.43
N ASN A 268 20.91 -0.25 4.17
CA ASN A 268 20.47 1.10 4.51
C ASN A 268 20.54 1.37 6.02
N LEU A 269 20.19 0.40 6.87
CA LEU A 269 20.27 0.56 8.31
C LEU A 269 21.75 0.62 8.81
N MET A 270 22.62 -0.20 8.25
CA MET A 270 24.08 -0.17 8.57
C MET A 270 24.73 1.12 8.07
N ASP A 271 24.43 1.57 6.83
CA ASP A 271 24.94 2.84 6.29
C ASP A 271 24.47 4.02 7.16
N ASN A 272 23.22 4.01 7.64
CA ASN A 272 22.70 5.03 8.56
C ASN A 272 23.49 5.07 9.88
N ALA A 273 23.86 3.93 10.44
CA ALA A 273 24.68 3.87 11.64
C ALA A 273 26.01 4.60 11.43
N VAL A 274 26.70 4.36 10.32
CA VAL A 274 27.99 5.00 10.02
C VAL A 274 27.85 6.50 9.75
N VAL A 275 26.85 6.88 8.95
CA VAL A 275 26.68 8.27 8.51
C VAL A 275 26.18 9.17 9.65
N HIS A 276 25.25 8.67 10.46
CA HIS A 276 24.52 9.47 11.47
C HIS A 276 24.94 9.19 12.90
N GLY A 277 25.49 8.01 13.20
CA GLY A 277 25.90 7.64 14.54
C GLY A 277 27.12 8.40 15.08
N GLY A 278 27.84 9.14 14.23
CA GLY A 278 29.07 9.84 14.63
C GLY A 278 30.25 8.88 14.71
N ASN A 279 30.85 8.76 15.89
CA ASN A 279 32.00 7.85 16.09
C ASN A 279 31.55 6.40 16.35
N VAL A 280 30.89 5.78 15.36
CA VAL A 280 30.47 4.38 15.47
C VAL A 280 31.70 3.47 15.35
N SER A 281 31.92 2.66 16.38
CA SER A 281 33.03 1.71 16.41
C SER A 281 32.56 0.27 16.26
N GLN A 282 31.28 0.00 16.35
CA GLN A 282 30.72 -1.34 16.21
C GLN A 282 29.25 -1.29 15.81
N ILE A 283 28.84 -2.21 14.93
CA ILE A 283 27.43 -2.49 14.61
C ILE A 283 27.13 -3.93 15.06
N LYS A 284 25.98 -4.12 15.69
CA LYS A 284 25.46 -5.43 16.12
C LYS A 284 24.16 -5.73 15.39
N ILE A 285 24.11 -6.87 14.72
CA ILE A 285 22.88 -7.39 14.11
C ILE A 285 22.45 -8.59 14.94
N ASN A 286 21.16 -8.59 15.35
CA ASN A 286 20.58 -9.72 16.07
C ASN A 286 19.31 -10.15 15.35
N ALA A 287 19.18 -11.44 15.05
CA ALA A 287 17.96 -12.05 14.54
C ALA A 287 17.45 -13.08 15.53
N ARG A 288 16.14 -13.10 15.74
CA ARG A 288 15.44 -14.08 16.57
C ARG A 288 14.05 -14.35 16.02
N GLU A 289 13.53 -15.50 16.39
CA GLU A 289 12.12 -15.86 16.14
C GLU A 289 11.31 -15.67 17.42
N GLU A 290 10.17 -14.97 17.30
CA GLU A 290 9.28 -14.72 18.41
C GLU A 290 7.85 -14.53 17.87
N ASP A 291 6.85 -15.21 18.46
CA ASP A 291 5.43 -15.10 18.12
C ASP A 291 5.10 -15.28 16.62
N GLY A 292 5.77 -16.22 15.95
CA GLY A 292 5.55 -16.49 14.51
C GLY A 292 6.10 -15.41 13.59
N LYS A 293 7.03 -14.58 14.06
CA LYS A 293 7.73 -13.56 13.30
C LYS A 293 9.24 -13.71 13.47
N ALA A 294 9.99 -13.42 12.42
CA ALA A 294 11.41 -13.11 12.53
C ALA A 294 11.56 -11.65 12.93
N ILE A 295 12.33 -11.40 13.98
CA ILE A 295 12.66 -10.07 14.48
C ILE A 295 14.14 -9.83 14.23
N VAL A 296 14.45 -8.80 13.45
CA VAL A 296 15.83 -8.42 13.13
C VAL A 296 16.11 -7.04 13.68
N SER A 297 17.18 -6.90 14.47
CA SER A 297 17.62 -5.61 15.01
C SER A 297 19.04 -5.28 14.54
N VAL A 298 19.26 -4.03 14.17
CA VAL A 298 20.55 -3.44 13.81
C VAL A 298 20.84 -2.33 14.81
N ALA A 299 21.84 -2.50 15.64
CA ALA A 299 22.23 -1.59 16.71
C ALA A 299 23.62 -1.01 16.47
N ASP A 300 23.80 0.28 16.68
CA ASP A 300 25.07 0.98 16.71
C ASP A 300 25.41 1.46 18.13
N ASN A 301 26.66 1.81 18.34
CA ASN A 301 27.14 2.43 19.58
C ASN A 301 27.50 3.90 19.42
N GLY A 302 26.80 4.60 18.54
CA GLY A 302 26.99 6.02 18.24
C GLY A 302 26.29 6.95 19.22
N ARG A 303 25.97 8.16 18.76
CA ARG A 303 25.34 9.22 19.58
C ARG A 303 23.83 9.03 19.82
N GLY A 304 23.19 8.07 19.12
CA GLY A 304 21.76 7.93 19.15
C GLY A 304 21.01 8.96 18.26
N ILE A 305 19.68 9.00 18.41
CA ILE A 305 18.74 9.80 17.63
C ILE A 305 18.11 10.85 18.53
N ASP A 306 17.98 12.10 18.07
CA ASP A 306 17.29 13.16 18.83
C ASP A 306 15.84 12.78 19.13
N ALA A 307 15.39 13.03 20.36
CA ALA A 307 14.06 12.65 20.81
C ALA A 307 12.92 13.30 20.01
N GLU A 308 13.14 14.51 19.45
CA GLU A 308 12.18 15.20 18.59
C GLU A 308 12.10 14.56 17.19
N THR A 309 13.18 13.94 16.72
CA THR A 309 13.29 13.32 15.39
C THR A 309 12.74 11.90 15.38
N LEU A 310 12.88 11.18 16.50
CA LEU A 310 12.56 9.76 16.61
C LEU A 310 11.12 9.39 16.16
N PRO A 311 10.05 10.14 16.54
CA PRO A 311 8.68 9.82 16.13
C PRO A 311 8.43 9.97 14.62
N HIS A 312 9.22 10.82 13.93
CA HIS A 312 9.05 11.17 12.52
C HIS A 312 10.09 10.56 11.59
N LEU A 313 10.92 9.68 12.12
CA LEU A 313 12.10 9.15 11.45
C LEU A 313 11.80 8.44 10.13
N PHE A 314 10.64 7.80 10.04
CA PHE A 314 10.19 7.04 8.87
C PHE A 314 9.16 7.77 7.99
N ASP A 315 8.79 9.03 8.31
CA ASP A 315 7.71 9.74 7.62
C ASP A 315 8.15 10.41 6.30
N GLY A 316 9.45 10.33 5.97
CA GLY A 316 10.01 10.92 4.74
C GLY A 316 9.96 12.45 4.67
N SER A 317 9.48 13.14 5.74
CA SER A 317 9.18 14.58 5.77
C SER A 317 10.16 15.43 6.59
N LEU A 318 11.27 14.86 7.05
CA LEU A 318 12.22 15.56 7.95
C LEU A 318 12.92 16.79 7.34
N GLN A 319 12.60 17.17 6.11
CA GLN A 319 13.23 18.31 5.43
C GLN A 319 12.50 19.66 5.56
N LEU A 320 11.35 19.75 6.22
CA LEU A 320 10.53 20.98 6.22
C LEU A 320 10.76 21.92 7.41
N SER A 321 11.60 21.57 8.37
CA SER A 321 11.88 22.46 9.54
C SER A 321 13.27 23.08 9.41
N GLY A 322 13.26 24.36 9.05
CA GLY A 322 14.41 25.17 8.75
C GLY A 322 15.49 25.25 9.83
N ASN A 323 16.68 25.66 9.37
CA ASN A 323 17.84 26.08 10.16
C ASN A 323 18.61 25.03 10.93
N LYS A 324 19.26 24.07 10.25
CA LYS A 324 20.50 23.47 10.77
C LYS A 324 21.54 23.36 9.67
N SER A 325 22.80 23.67 10.05
CA SER A 325 24.01 23.79 9.23
C SER A 325 24.16 22.79 8.09
N ALA A 326 24.68 23.26 6.97
CA ALA A 326 24.80 22.60 5.67
C ALA A 326 25.47 21.20 5.65
N ASP A 327 26.13 20.78 6.70
CA ASP A 327 26.83 19.49 6.79
C ASP A 327 25.92 18.34 7.30
N THR A 328 24.81 18.64 7.99
CA THR A 328 23.89 17.63 8.52
C THR A 328 22.72 17.32 7.58
N THR A 329 22.61 18.05 6.49
CA THR A 329 21.43 18.08 5.59
C THR A 329 21.52 17.07 4.44
N ARG A 330 22.63 16.33 4.30
CA ARG A 330 22.86 15.44 3.15
C ARG A 330 22.23 14.06 3.20
N SER A 331 21.62 13.67 4.31
CA SER A 331 20.90 12.40 4.37
C SER A 331 19.42 12.63 4.38
N MET A 332 18.84 12.60 3.21
CA MET A 332 17.41 12.51 3.03
C MET A 332 16.87 11.30 3.72
N GLY A 333 15.77 11.44 4.48
CA GLY A 333 14.97 10.37 5.04
C GLY A 333 14.37 9.37 4.03
N ILE A 334 14.88 9.36 2.80
CA ILE A 334 14.46 8.43 1.73
C ILE A 334 14.90 7.01 2.10
N GLY A 335 16.11 6.78 2.61
CA GLY A 335 16.58 5.45 2.96
C GLY A 335 15.68 4.76 3.98
N LEU A 336 15.30 5.46 5.06
CA LEU A 336 14.42 4.90 6.10
C LEU A 336 12.96 4.78 5.65
N SER A 337 12.45 5.69 4.84
CA SER A 337 11.11 5.57 4.25
C SER A 337 11.04 4.41 3.24
N VAL A 338 12.13 4.13 2.51
CA VAL A 338 12.26 2.92 1.68
C VAL A 338 12.25 1.67 2.55
N CYS A 339 13.02 1.64 3.64
CA CYS A 339 13.01 0.52 4.58
C CYS A 339 11.60 0.24 5.10
N LYS A 340 10.87 1.28 5.55
CA LYS A 340 9.47 1.15 6.00
C LYS A 340 8.57 0.57 4.91
N THR A 341 8.72 1.04 3.68
CA THR A 341 7.90 0.57 2.55
C THR A 341 8.21 -0.89 2.20
N ILE A 342 9.48 -1.28 2.17
CA ILE A 342 9.90 -2.66 1.91
C ILE A 342 9.37 -3.61 3.00
N VAL A 343 9.59 -3.27 4.27
CA VAL A 343 9.16 -4.09 5.40
C VAL A 343 7.64 -4.22 5.44
N ALA A 344 6.89 -3.11 5.24
CA ALA A 344 5.43 -3.12 5.17
C ALA A 344 4.91 -3.99 4.01
N ALA A 345 5.56 -3.96 2.84
CA ALA A 345 5.20 -4.81 1.70
C ALA A 345 5.47 -6.30 1.97
N HIS A 346 6.40 -6.62 2.88
CA HIS A 346 6.60 -7.98 3.40
C HIS A 346 5.58 -8.37 4.49
N GLY A 347 4.74 -7.43 4.96
CA GLY A 347 3.75 -7.66 6.02
C GLY A 347 4.32 -7.49 7.42
N GLY A 348 5.47 -6.82 7.53
CA GLY A 348 6.16 -6.52 8.77
C GLY A 348 6.03 -5.05 9.19
N ASP A 349 6.66 -4.72 10.31
CA ASP A 349 6.77 -3.38 10.87
C ASP A 349 8.24 -3.04 11.16
N ILE A 350 8.59 -1.75 11.12
CA ILE A 350 9.92 -1.23 11.46
C ILE A 350 9.80 -0.08 12.46
N TYR A 351 10.65 -0.07 13.47
CA TYR A 351 10.74 0.98 14.49
C TYR A 351 12.19 1.22 14.91
N ALA A 352 12.44 2.31 15.60
CA ALA A 352 13.75 2.67 16.11
C ALA A 352 13.65 3.13 17.57
N GLU A 353 14.70 2.92 18.34
CA GLU A 353 14.83 3.36 19.71
C GLU A 353 16.29 3.70 20.04
N ASN A 354 16.49 4.53 21.06
CA ASN A 354 17.82 4.81 21.59
C ASN A 354 18.20 3.78 22.66
N LEU A 355 19.44 3.31 22.60
CA LEU A 355 19.97 2.40 23.62
C LEU A 355 20.35 3.14 24.91
N PRO A 356 20.11 2.56 26.10
CA PRO A 356 20.45 3.18 27.36
C PRO A 356 21.96 3.49 27.55
N GLU A 357 22.82 2.67 26.90
CA GLU A 357 24.27 2.80 26.94
C GLU A 357 24.81 3.75 25.85
N GLY A 358 23.96 4.36 25.07
CA GLY A 358 24.27 5.18 23.89
C GLY A 358 24.13 4.39 22.58
N GLY A 359 23.88 5.12 21.49
CA GLY A 359 23.61 4.55 20.16
C GLY A 359 22.12 4.40 19.86
N ALA A 360 21.82 3.93 18.66
CA ALA A 360 20.47 3.67 18.18
C ALA A 360 20.30 2.20 17.82
N MET A 361 19.07 1.71 17.96
CA MET A 361 18.66 0.38 17.51
C MET A 361 17.45 0.50 16.59
N PHE A 362 17.58 -0.05 15.40
CA PHE A 362 16.52 -0.21 14.41
C PHE A 362 16.06 -1.65 14.43
N THR A 363 14.77 -1.88 14.61
CA THR A 363 14.20 -3.23 14.64
C THR A 363 13.11 -3.35 13.59
N PHE A 364 13.14 -4.42 12.80
CA PHE A 364 12.05 -4.76 11.90
C PHE A 364 11.60 -6.21 12.09
N THR A 365 10.33 -6.44 11.75
CA THR A 365 9.69 -7.76 11.88
C THR A 365 9.27 -8.26 10.51
N LEU A 366 9.34 -9.57 10.27
CA LEU A 366 8.82 -10.23 9.09
C LEU A 366 7.98 -11.44 9.51
N PRO A 367 6.78 -11.65 8.94
CA PRO A 367 5.96 -12.82 9.28
C PRO A 367 6.65 -14.08 8.76
N LEU A 368 6.73 -15.09 9.59
CA LEU A 368 7.10 -16.44 9.16
C LEU A 368 5.95 -16.97 8.28
N GLY A 369 6.26 -17.48 7.11
CA GLY A 369 5.26 -18.16 6.28
C GLY A 369 4.64 -19.30 7.08
N GLY A 370 3.33 -19.37 7.14
CA GLY A 370 2.63 -20.51 7.74
C GLY A 370 2.88 -21.78 6.93
N THR A 371 4.05 -22.35 7.00
CA THR A 371 4.31 -23.70 6.55
C THR A 371 3.77 -24.65 7.60
N SER A 372 2.49 -25.03 7.45
CA SER A 372 2.04 -26.32 7.92
C SER A 372 2.84 -27.39 7.14
N TYR A 373 4.05 -27.70 7.58
CA TYR A 373 4.60 -29.01 7.30
C TYR A 373 3.78 -29.98 8.15
N ASP A 374 2.61 -30.38 7.63
CA ASP A 374 1.93 -31.58 8.06
C ASP A 374 2.91 -32.74 7.85
N ASN A 375 3.47 -33.21 8.95
CA ASN A 375 4.19 -34.47 9.06
C ASN A 375 3.23 -35.57 8.62
N GLN A 376 3.22 -35.90 7.34
CA GLN A 376 2.76 -37.20 6.88
C GLN A 376 3.94 -38.16 6.99
N GLY A 377 4.08 -38.76 8.18
CA GLY A 377 4.80 -39.98 8.42
C GLY A 377 3.89 -41.18 8.22
#